data_39e81073b62bcfb52a9c897c23b50adf
#
_entry.id   39e81073b62bcfb52a9c897c23b50adf
#
_cell.length_a   1.000
_cell.length_b   1.000
_cell.length_c   1.000
_cell.angle_alpha   90.00
_cell.angle_beta   90.00
_cell.angle_gamma   90.00
#
_symmetry.space_group_name_H-M   'P 1'
#
loop_
_entity.id
_entity.type
_entity.pdbx_description
1 polymer ?
#
loop_
_entity_poly.entity_id
_entity_poly.type
_entity_poly.pdbx_seq_one_letter_code
_entity_poly.pdbx_strand_id
1 'polypeptide(L)'
;MYRTLYSPQGAHINLDGRDIINMASNNYLGLANDPDLVAAAKEAIDKYGVGPSASRNIVGNFAIHDELEEALAKFKGVEAVLVFNSGVAANTGVIPVLV
;
A
#
# COMPACT_ATOMS: atom_id res chain seq x y z
N MET A 1 -20.04 -1.54 17.42
CA MET A 1 -18.86 -1.94 18.21
C MET A 1 -17.84 -2.54 17.24
N TYR A 2 -16.59 -2.06 17.25
CA TYR A 2 -15.55 -2.62 16.39
C TYR A 2 -14.98 -3.88 17.03
N ARG A 3 -14.58 -4.83 16.20
CA ARG A 3 -13.90 -6.05 16.63
C ARG A 3 -12.40 -5.86 16.54
N THR A 4 -11.61 -6.52 17.40
CA THR A 4 -10.17 -6.32 17.47
C THR A 4 -9.42 -7.56 16.97
N LEU A 5 -8.50 -7.31 16.03
CA LEU A 5 -7.61 -8.32 15.48
C LEU A 5 -6.29 -8.35 16.26
N TYR A 6 -5.86 -9.54 16.70
CA TYR A 6 -4.65 -9.75 17.50
C TYR A 6 -3.57 -10.56 16.76
N SER A 7 -3.73 -10.75 15.45
CA SER A 7 -2.76 -11.43 14.59
C SER A 7 -2.54 -10.65 13.30
N PRO A 8 -1.49 -10.95 12.51
CA PRO A 8 -1.43 -10.53 11.12
C PRO A 8 -2.64 -11.00 10.31
N GLN A 9 -2.87 -10.37 9.17
CA GLN A 9 -3.87 -10.82 8.21
C GLN A 9 -3.45 -12.16 7.58
N GLY A 10 -4.39 -13.10 7.46
CA GLY A 10 -4.17 -14.41 6.88
C GLY A 10 -5.49 -15.17 6.73
N ALA A 11 -5.40 -16.43 6.28
CA ALA A 11 -6.56 -17.32 6.21
C ALA A 11 -7.13 -17.66 7.60
N HIS A 12 -6.25 -17.74 8.60
CA HIS A 12 -6.60 -17.86 10.02
C HIS A 12 -6.17 -16.59 10.73
N ILE A 13 -7.04 -16.09 11.60
CA ILE A 13 -6.80 -14.85 12.37
C ILE A 13 -7.29 -15.01 13.80
N ASN A 14 -6.64 -14.28 14.72
CA ASN A 14 -7.13 -14.14 16.09
C ASN A 14 -8.00 -12.90 16.21
N LEU A 15 -9.31 -13.10 16.28
CA LEU A 15 -10.31 -12.04 16.39
C LEU A 15 -10.97 -12.09 17.78
N ASP A 16 -10.82 -11.02 18.54
CA ASP A 16 -11.32 -10.93 19.94
C ASP A 16 -10.85 -12.11 20.82
N GLY A 17 -9.61 -12.57 20.62
CA GLY A 17 -9.01 -13.69 21.36
C GLY A 17 -9.43 -15.09 20.88
N ARG A 18 -10.11 -15.21 19.74
CA ARG A 18 -10.53 -16.47 19.15
C ARG A 18 -9.87 -16.69 17.79
N ASP A 19 -9.36 -17.89 17.56
CA ASP A 19 -8.88 -18.27 16.23
C ASP A 19 -10.07 -18.63 15.33
N ILE A 20 -10.16 -17.92 14.22
CA ILE A 20 -11.24 -18.11 13.23
C ILE A 20 -10.69 -18.12 11.80
N ILE A 21 -11.46 -18.72 10.90
CA ILE A 21 -11.21 -18.61 9.45
C ILE A 21 -11.67 -17.23 8.97
N ASN A 22 -10.78 -16.52 8.29
CA ASN A 22 -11.03 -15.18 7.78
C ASN A 22 -11.62 -15.24 6.36
N MET A 23 -12.90 -14.98 6.25
CA MET A 23 -13.64 -14.92 4.98
C MET A 23 -14.00 -13.50 4.54
N ALA A 24 -13.48 -12.46 5.25
CA ALA A 24 -13.94 -11.08 5.11
C ALA A 24 -12.83 -10.07 4.79
N SER A 25 -11.59 -10.52 4.51
CA SER A 25 -10.51 -9.59 4.17
C SER A 25 -10.44 -9.32 2.67
N ASN A 26 -9.88 -8.15 2.31
CA ASN A 26 -9.52 -7.81 0.92
C ASN A 26 -8.13 -8.33 0.53
N ASN A 27 -7.53 -9.19 1.34
CA ASN A 27 -6.21 -9.80 1.11
C ASN A 27 -6.29 -10.95 0.09
N TYR A 28 -6.85 -10.68 -1.09
CA TYR A 28 -7.18 -11.70 -2.10
C TYR A 28 -5.98 -12.52 -2.58
N LEU A 29 -4.79 -11.92 -2.62
CA LEU A 29 -3.55 -12.58 -3.04
C LEU A 29 -2.70 -13.09 -1.86
N GLY A 30 -3.14 -12.89 -0.63
CA GLY A 30 -2.41 -13.30 0.57
C GLY A 30 -1.15 -12.48 0.87
N LEU A 31 -0.96 -11.34 0.22
CA LEU A 31 0.28 -10.55 0.27
C LEU A 31 0.43 -9.66 1.50
N ALA A 32 -0.63 -9.45 2.28
CA ALA A 32 -0.59 -8.50 3.41
C ALA A 32 0.44 -8.86 4.50
N ASN A 33 0.86 -10.13 4.59
CA ASN A 33 1.88 -10.61 5.53
C ASN A 33 2.92 -11.49 4.81
N ASP A 34 3.13 -11.25 3.53
CA ASP A 34 4.15 -11.93 2.75
C ASP A 34 5.55 -11.55 3.27
N PRO A 35 6.44 -12.54 3.54
CA PRO A 35 7.74 -12.27 4.15
C PRO A 35 8.65 -11.39 3.28
N ASP A 36 8.57 -11.49 1.96
CA ASP A 36 9.40 -10.70 1.05
C ASP A 36 8.92 -9.24 1.04
N LEU A 37 7.59 -9.03 1.06
CA LEU A 37 7.02 -7.68 1.16
C LEU A 37 7.31 -7.04 2.52
N VAL A 38 7.25 -7.82 3.60
CA VAL A 38 7.61 -7.34 4.95
C VAL A 38 9.09 -6.96 5.01
N ALA A 39 9.98 -7.75 4.40
CA ALA A 39 11.41 -7.46 4.34
C ALA A 39 11.68 -6.18 3.54
N ALA A 40 11.10 -6.05 2.35
CA ALA A 40 11.23 -4.85 1.51
C ALA A 40 10.71 -3.58 2.21
N ALA A 41 9.59 -3.68 2.94
CA ALA A 41 9.06 -2.56 3.70
C ALA A 41 10.00 -2.11 4.83
N LYS A 42 10.63 -3.06 5.55
CA LYS A 42 11.62 -2.76 6.59
C LYS A 42 12.86 -2.09 6.00
N GLU A 43 13.38 -2.60 4.90
CA GLU A 43 14.52 -2.00 4.19
C GLU A 43 14.20 -0.56 3.74
N ALA A 44 13.01 -0.34 3.22
CA ALA A 44 12.57 1.00 2.82
C ALA A 44 12.47 1.95 4.03
N ILE A 45 11.98 1.48 5.18
CA ILE A 45 11.94 2.26 6.42
C ILE A 45 13.35 2.59 6.91
N ASP A 46 14.28 1.63 6.89
CA ASP A 46 15.67 1.85 7.30
C ASP A 46 16.37 2.88 6.40
N LYS A 47 16.06 2.90 5.11
CA LYS A 47 16.66 3.81 4.13
C LYS A 47 16.02 5.20 4.11
N TYR A 48 14.70 5.28 4.17
CA TYR A 48 13.93 6.52 3.93
C TYR A 48 13.17 7.03 5.16
N GLY A 49 13.15 6.28 6.26
CA GLY A 49 12.31 6.60 7.41
C GLY A 49 10.83 6.21 7.20
N VAL A 50 9.98 6.68 8.09
CA VAL A 50 8.55 6.28 8.16
C VAL A 50 7.70 6.94 7.06
N GLY A 51 8.19 8.03 6.47
CA GLY A 51 7.47 8.72 5.41
C GLY A 51 8.11 10.06 5.03
N PRO A 52 7.68 10.67 3.93
CA PRO A 52 8.34 11.83 3.34
C PRO A 52 8.12 13.14 4.08
N SER A 53 7.15 13.22 4.99
CA SER A 53 6.81 14.41 5.80
C SER A 53 6.58 15.70 4.99
N ALA A 54 6.41 15.60 3.68
CA ALA A 54 6.17 16.69 2.75
C ALA A 54 5.39 16.21 1.51
N SER A 55 4.81 17.14 0.77
CA SER A 55 4.20 16.82 -0.52
C SER A 55 5.27 16.53 -1.59
N ARG A 56 4.95 15.65 -2.53
CA ARG A 56 5.87 15.17 -3.58
C ARG A 56 6.46 16.30 -4.43
N ASN A 57 5.70 17.32 -4.71
CA ASN A 57 6.10 18.48 -5.53
C ASN A 57 7.03 19.48 -4.82
N ILE A 58 7.33 19.28 -3.54
CA ILE A 58 8.26 20.12 -2.78
C ILE A 58 9.53 19.34 -2.48
N VAL A 59 9.52 18.52 -1.41
CA VAL A 59 10.65 17.67 -1.01
C VAL A 59 10.23 16.25 -0.58
N GLY A 60 9.00 15.86 -0.87
CA GLY A 60 8.42 14.58 -0.43
C GLY A 60 8.46 13.47 -1.49
N ASN A 61 9.14 13.66 -2.62
CA ASN A 61 9.32 12.62 -3.62
C ASN A 61 10.60 11.84 -3.34
N PHE A 62 10.49 10.62 -2.86
CA PHE A 62 11.61 9.71 -2.71
C PHE A 62 11.85 8.91 -3.99
N ALA A 63 13.08 8.46 -4.22
CA ALA A 63 13.42 7.62 -5.37
C ALA A 63 12.53 6.37 -5.48
N ILE A 64 12.12 5.78 -4.37
CA ILE A 64 11.21 4.63 -4.34
C ILE A 64 9.81 4.93 -4.93
N HIS A 65 9.36 6.19 -4.95
CA HIS A 65 8.11 6.55 -5.64
C HIS A 65 8.30 6.46 -7.16
N ASP A 66 9.42 6.97 -7.67
CA ASP A 66 9.71 6.94 -9.10
C ASP A 66 9.94 5.50 -9.57
N GLU A 67 10.69 4.70 -8.82
CA GLU A 67 10.90 3.27 -9.07
C GLU A 67 9.56 2.49 -9.14
N LEU A 68 8.62 2.78 -8.24
CA LEU A 68 7.29 2.17 -8.25
C LEU A 68 6.49 2.58 -9.48
N GLU A 69 6.49 3.87 -9.82
CA GLU A 69 5.76 4.40 -10.99
C GLU A 69 6.30 3.82 -12.30
N GLU A 70 7.61 3.73 -12.44
CA GLU A 70 8.25 3.07 -13.59
C GLU A 70 7.91 1.57 -13.68
N ALA A 71 7.97 0.85 -12.56
CA ALA A 71 7.64 -0.57 -12.52
C ALA A 71 6.17 -0.81 -12.89
N LEU A 72 5.26 0.03 -12.39
CA LEU A 72 3.84 -0.04 -12.70
C LEU A 72 3.55 0.33 -14.17
N ALA A 73 4.21 1.35 -14.72
CA ALA A 73 4.08 1.74 -16.11
C ALA A 73 4.49 0.58 -17.04
N LYS A 74 5.63 -0.04 -16.75
CA LYS A 74 6.09 -1.23 -17.46
C LYS A 74 5.13 -2.41 -17.34
N PHE A 75 4.64 -2.69 -16.14
CA PHE A 75 3.69 -3.79 -15.88
C PHE A 75 2.37 -3.59 -16.62
N LYS A 76 1.87 -2.35 -16.67
CA LYS A 76 0.60 -2.01 -17.34
C LYS A 76 0.76 -1.76 -18.84
N GLY A 77 1.97 -1.62 -19.36
CA GLY A 77 2.22 -1.28 -20.76
C GLY A 77 1.74 0.11 -21.15
N VAL A 78 1.86 1.08 -20.23
CA VAL A 78 1.45 2.49 -20.44
C VAL A 78 2.67 3.40 -20.38
N GLU A 79 2.54 4.62 -20.92
CA GLU A 79 3.62 5.60 -21.01
C GLU A 79 4.09 6.09 -19.63
N ALA A 80 3.14 6.34 -18.72
CA ALA A 80 3.44 6.81 -17.38
C ALA A 80 2.37 6.37 -16.36
N VAL A 81 2.76 6.38 -15.09
CA VAL A 81 1.87 6.13 -13.95
C VAL A 81 2.10 7.20 -12.90
N LEU A 82 1.04 7.62 -12.24
CA LEU A 82 1.08 8.45 -11.04
C LEU A 82 0.43 7.70 -9.87
N VAL A 83 1.18 7.54 -8.78
CA VAL A 83 0.73 6.83 -7.57
C VAL A 83 0.10 7.81 -6.58
N PHE A 84 -1.05 7.41 -6.04
CA PHE A 84 -1.76 8.09 -4.96
C PHE A 84 -1.83 7.20 -3.72
N ASN A 85 -1.96 7.79 -2.54
CA ASN A 85 -2.06 7.05 -1.27
C ASN A 85 -3.41 6.32 -1.08
N SER A 86 -4.40 6.58 -1.93
CA SER A 86 -5.70 5.90 -1.91
C SER A 86 -6.45 6.08 -3.22
N GLY A 87 -7.41 5.19 -3.51
CA GLY A 87 -8.33 5.34 -4.64
C GLY A 87 -9.18 6.60 -4.57
N VAL A 88 -9.57 7.01 -3.36
CA VAL A 88 -10.30 8.30 -3.17
C VAL A 88 -9.42 9.46 -3.57
N ALA A 89 -8.16 9.51 -3.14
CA ALA A 89 -7.22 10.55 -3.53
C ALA A 89 -6.97 10.56 -5.04
N ALA A 90 -6.85 9.39 -5.67
CA ALA A 90 -6.73 9.28 -7.13
C ALA A 90 -7.96 9.87 -7.83
N ASN A 91 -9.16 9.46 -7.44
CA ASN A 91 -10.39 9.96 -8.05
C ASN A 91 -10.58 11.48 -7.86
N THR A 92 -10.35 11.98 -6.65
CA THR A 92 -10.49 13.43 -6.37
C THR A 92 -9.40 14.28 -7.02
N GLY A 93 -8.23 13.71 -7.27
CA GLY A 93 -7.14 14.41 -7.96
C GLY A 93 -7.26 14.38 -9.49
N VAL A 94 -7.78 13.30 -10.07
CA VAL A 94 -7.79 13.10 -11.52
C VAL A 94 -9.09 13.55 -12.17
N ILE A 95 -10.25 13.20 -11.61
CA ILE A 95 -11.55 13.50 -12.24
C ILE A 95 -11.75 14.99 -12.51
N PRO A 96 -11.51 15.91 -11.56
CA PRO A 96 -11.75 17.35 -11.80
C PRO A 96 -10.85 18.00 -12.87
N VAL A 97 -9.75 17.34 -13.26
CA VAL A 97 -8.86 17.83 -14.31
C VAL A 97 -9.21 17.29 -15.70
N LEU A 98 -10.06 16.27 -15.77
CA LEU A 98 -10.47 15.61 -17.01
C LEU A 98 -11.86 16.02 -17.50
N VAL A 99 -12.67 16.69 -16.65
CA VAL A 99 -14.07 17.06 -16.93
C VAL A 99 -14.30 18.54 -16.81
#